data_9f0b66d404c6eaabdf79529178909c62
#
_entry.id   9f0b66d404c6eaabdf79529178909c62
#
_cell.length_a   1.000
_cell.length_b   1.000
_cell.length_c   1.000
_cell.angle_alpha   90.00
_cell.angle_beta   90.00
_cell.angle_gamma   90.00
#
_symmetry.space_group_name_H-M   'P 1'
#
loop_
_entity.id
_entity.type
_entity.pdbx_description
1 polymer ?
#
loop_
_entity_poly.entity_id
_entity_poly.type
_entity_poly.pdbx_seq_one_letter_code
_entity_poly.pdbx_strand_id
1 'polypeptide(L)'
;VAYLDSDSPAPLEPEPLPILSADIPRTIPGFDGFEAAVVQADTLYLLIEAIAADGTMRGYLISGALSPDGVTLDLENRVELLPQTDFFNTSYESLLIADGALLAFYEANGAVVNPAAEVYRVSPDLSTSETIPFVPLEYRLTDVTLPDASGLFWGINYFYPGDDFLAADTDPLADTRGSEKYPQVERLVAFQLGADGITLADADPIWLELEGADARNWEGIERLDDRGFLLVTDKYPQTLLGFVPLP
;
A
#
# COMPACT_ATOMS: atom_id res chain seq x y z
N VAL A 1 3.52 -4.83 -20.83
CA VAL A 1 2.77 -5.85 -21.58
C VAL A 1 3.71 -6.70 -22.42
N ALA A 2 4.46 -6.10 -23.39
CA ALA A 2 5.40 -6.84 -24.24
C ALA A 2 6.47 -7.59 -23.45
N TYR A 3 6.88 -7.08 -22.29
CA TYR A 3 7.83 -7.73 -21.39
C TYR A 3 7.30 -9.04 -20.83
N LEU A 4 6.05 -9.03 -20.37
CA LEU A 4 5.39 -10.21 -19.77
C LEU A 4 5.06 -11.30 -20.82
N ASP A 5 4.93 -10.90 -22.08
CA ASP A 5 4.66 -11.82 -23.20
C ASP A 5 5.95 -12.45 -23.77
N SER A 6 7.10 -12.18 -23.16
CA SER A 6 8.39 -12.70 -23.57
C SER A 6 8.71 -14.02 -22.88
N ASP A 7 9.11 -15.05 -23.66
CA ASP A 7 9.58 -16.34 -23.13
C ASP A 7 10.92 -16.23 -22.37
N SER A 8 11.63 -15.13 -22.53
CA SER A 8 12.91 -14.85 -21.88
C SER A 8 13.08 -13.35 -21.68
N PRO A 9 12.39 -12.77 -20.69
CA PRO A 9 12.43 -11.33 -20.46
C PRO A 9 13.86 -10.91 -20.05
N ALA A 10 14.34 -9.84 -20.68
CA ALA A 10 15.55 -9.16 -20.20
C ALA A 10 15.26 -8.43 -18.88
N PRO A 11 16.26 -8.15 -18.04
CA PRO A 11 16.07 -7.28 -16.88
C PRO A 11 15.42 -5.95 -17.28
N LEU A 12 14.49 -5.45 -16.46
CA LEU A 12 13.96 -4.12 -16.65
C LEU A 12 15.00 -3.09 -16.23
N GLU A 13 15.19 -2.09 -17.06
CA GLU A 13 16.00 -0.92 -16.73
C GLU A 13 15.07 0.28 -16.61
N PRO A 14 14.55 0.60 -15.40
CA PRO A 14 13.64 1.72 -15.21
C PRO A 14 14.39 3.03 -15.42
N GLU A 15 13.76 3.95 -16.14
CA GLU A 15 14.24 5.33 -16.24
C GLU A 15 13.71 6.13 -15.05
N PRO A 16 14.58 6.71 -14.20
CA PRO A 16 14.13 7.49 -13.07
C PRO A 16 13.45 8.77 -13.53
N LEU A 17 12.28 9.06 -12.96
CA LEU A 17 11.60 10.33 -13.14
C LEU A 17 12.06 11.30 -12.04
N PRO A 18 12.75 12.41 -12.39
CA PRO A 18 13.30 13.30 -11.38
C PRO A 18 12.22 14.02 -10.57
N ILE A 19 12.44 14.15 -9.27
CA ILE A 19 11.68 15.07 -8.43
C ILE A 19 12.33 16.44 -8.52
N LEU A 20 11.61 17.40 -9.10
CA LEU A 20 12.08 18.76 -9.37
C LEU A 20 11.85 19.72 -8.20
N SER A 21 11.20 19.25 -7.14
CA SER A 21 10.84 20.06 -5.98
C SER A 21 12.04 20.37 -5.09
N ALA A 22 11.92 21.48 -4.35
CA ALA A 22 12.92 21.87 -3.35
C ALA A 22 12.97 20.88 -2.18
N ASP A 23 13.99 21.01 -1.37
CA ASP A 23 14.34 20.28 -0.16
C ASP A 23 13.12 19.79 0.67
N ILE A 24 12.73 18.54 0.45
CA ILE A 24 11.56 17.91 1.12
C ILE A 24 11.77 17.85 2.64
N PRO A 25 12.93 17.41 3.17
CA PRO A 25 13.18 17.36 4.60
C PRO A 25 13.12 18.73 5.30
N ARG A 26 13.30 19.81 4.56
CA ARG A 26 13.15 21.16 5.12
C ARG A 26 11.68 21.55 5.28
N THR A 27 10.84 21.14 4.35
CA THR A 27 9.40 21.48 4.37
C THR A 27 8.60 20.48 5.20
N ILE A 28 9.03 19.21 5.21
CA ILE A 28 8.47 18.13 6.03
C ILE A 28 9.58 17.62 6.97
N PRO A 29 9.75 18.22 8.15
CA PRO A 29 10.76 17.79 9.11
C PRO A 29 10.52 16.35 9.54
N GLY A 30 11.60 15.56 9.55
CA GLY A 30 11.53 14.14 9.88
C GLY A 30 11.13 13.25 8.70
N PHE A 31 11.09 13.79 7.46
CA PHE A 31 10.85 12.99 6.25
C PHE A 31 11.71 11.72 6.27
N ASP A 32 11.07 10.57 6.16
CA ASP A 32 11.69 9.24 6.16
C ASP A 32 11.60 8.56 4.79
N GLY A 33 10.43 8.65 4.13
CA GLY A 33 10.25 8.04 2.82
C GLY A 33 8.95 8.44 2.11
N PHE A 34 8.84 7.96 0.86
CA PHE A 34 7.60 7.88 0.12
C PHE A 34 7.09 6.46 0.22
N GLU A 35 5.82 6.28 0.62
CA GLU A 35 5.25 4.98 0.92
C GLU A 35 4.27 4.49 -0.15
N ALA A 36 3.49 5.40 -0.73
CA ALA A 36 2.58 5.05 -1.81
C ALA A 36 2.46 6.15 -2.85
N ALA A 37 2.06 5.76 -4.06
CA ALA A 37 1.88 6.65 -5.19
C ALA A 37 0.66 6.27 -6.02
N VAL A 38 -0.14 7.27 -6.40
CA VAL A 38 -1.22 7.07 -7.38
C VAL A 38 -1.26 8.24 -8.35
N VAL A 39 -1.55 7.94 -9.60
CA VAL A 39 -1.61 8.95 -10.67
C VAL A 39 -3.03 9.12 -11.18
N GLN A 40 -3.47 10.37 -11.29
CA GLN A 40 -4.71 10.73 -11.97
C GLN A 40 -4.44 11.84 -12.99
N ALA A 41 -4.58 11.53 -14.25
CA ALA A 41 -4.20 12.41 -15.38
C ALA A 41 -2.74 12.89 -15.23
N ASP A 42 -2.50 14.19 -15.10
CA ASP A 42 -1.16 14.78 -14.96
C ASP A 42 -0.81 15.09 -13.48
N THR A 43 -1.54 14.51 -12.53
CA THR A 43 -1.30 14.69 -11.09
C THR A 43 -0.85 13.39 -10.45
N LEU A 44 0.27 13.43 -9.77
CA LEU A 44 0.77 12.39 -8.89
C LEU A 44 0.35 12.74 -7.46
N TYR A 45 -0.21 11.77 -6.74
CA TYR A 45 -0.43 11.85 -5.29
C TYR A 45 0.52 10.89 -4.61
N LEU A 46 1.10 11.33 -3.50
CA LEU A 46 2.09 10.57 -2.74
C LEU A 46 1.74 10.54 -1.26
N LEU A 47 1.91 9.39 -0.64
CA LEU A 47 2.03 9.28 0.81
C LEU A 47 3.49 9.46 1.21
N ILE A 48 3.69 10.20 2.28
CA ILE A 48 4.99 10.43 2.91
C ILE A 48 4.91 9.94 4.34
N GLU A 49 5.92 9.19 4.75
CA GLU A 49 6.20 8.93 6.15
C GLU A 49 7.20 9.92 6.71
N ALA A 50 6.98 10.33 7.95
CA ALA A 50 7.89 11.21 8.67
C ALA A 50 7.91 10.87 10.17
N ILE A 51 9.07 11.05 10.80
CA ILE A 51 9.25 10.89 12.23
C ILE A 51 9.28 12.27 12.88
N ALA A 52 8.25 12.60 13.65
CA ALA A 52 8.18 13.85 14.38
C ALA A 52 9.28 13.94 15.46
N ALA A 53 9.57 15.15 15.95
CA ALA A 53 10.62 15.37 16.93
C ALA A 53 10.39 14.66 18.29
N ASP A 54 9.16 14.27 18.58
CA ASP A 54 8.79 13.47 19.75
C ASP A 54 8.87 11.95 19.52
N GLY A 55 9.28 11.53 18.31
CA GLY A 55 9.38 10.14 17.89
C GLY A 55 8.07 9.55 17.37
N THR A 56 7.01 10.34 17.25
CA THR A 56 5.71 9.88 16.73
C THR A 56 5.78 9.78 15.21
N MET A 57 5.25 8.68 14.65
CA MET A 57 5.07 8.52 13.22
C MET A 57 3.99 9.49 12.70
N ARG A 58 4.21 10.05 11.53
CA ARG A 58 3.29 10.97 10.84
C ARG A 58 3.17 10.59 9.39
N GLY A 59 1.96 10.53 8.88
CA GLY A 59 1.69 10.41 7.46
C GLY A 59 1.34 11.77 6.86
N TYR A 60 1.75 12.01 5.64
CA TYR A 60 1.32 13.18 4.86
C TYR A 60 0.90 12.75 3.47
N LEU A 61 -0.26 13.23 3.04
CA LEU A 61 -0.71 13.11 1.65
C LEU A 61 -0.43 14.43 0.94
N ILE A 62 0.30 14.36 -0.17
CA ILE A 62 0.67 15.50 -1.00
C ILE A 62 0.29 15.23 -2.46
N SER A 63 0.35 16.28 -3.28
CA SER A 63 0.22 16.18 -4.72
C SER A 63 1.44 16.74 -5.46
N GLY A 64 1.57 16.35 -6.73
CA GLY A 64 2.61 16.88 -7.61
C GLY A 64 2.15 16.88 -9.06
N ALA A 65 2.63 17.86 -9.82
CA ALA A 65 2.41 17.93 -11.25
C ALA A 65 3.43 17.06 -11.99
N LEU A 66 2.92 16.15 -12.83
CA LEU A 66 3.72 15.34 -13.75
C LEU A 66 4.02 16.12 -15.03
N SER A 67 5.25 16.04 -15.50
CA SER A 67 5.70 16.57 -16.76
C SER A 67 6.70 15.62 -17.42
N PRO A 68 7.03 15.79 -18.70
CA PRO A 68 8.10 15.01 -19.34
C PRO A 68 9.48 15.16 -18.68
N ASP A 69 9.71 16.26 -17.97
CA ASP A 69 10.99 16.57 -17.34
C ASP A 69 11.07 16.06 -15.89
N GLY A 70 9.95 15.65 -15.29
CA GLY A 70 9.90 15.17 -13.91
C GLY A 70 8.64 15.59 -13.17
N VAL A 71 8.67 15.45 -11.87
CA VAL A 71 7.58 15.74 -10.93
C VAL A 71 7.89 16.98 -10.12
N THR A 72 6.95 17.94 -10.08
CA THR A 72 7.02 19.08 -9.18
C THR A 72 6.00 18.91 -8.07
N LEU A 73 6.47 18.64 -6.84
CA LEU A 73 5.61 18.42 -5.67
C LEU A 73 5.11 19.73 -5.07
N ASP A 74 3.85 19.78 -4.66
CA ASP A 74 3.29 20.84 -3.83
C ASP A 74 3.37 20.43 -2.35
N LEU A 75 4.45 20.80 -1.68
CA LEU A 75 4.72 20.44 -0.29
C LEU A 75 3.95 21.32 0.72
N GLU A 76 3.44 22.47 0.28
CA GLU A 76 2.69 23.38 1.15
C GLU A 76 1.21 22.98 1.27
N ASN A 77 0.63 22.46 0.19
CA ASN A 77 -0.72 21.91 0.20
C ASN A 77 -0.66 20.42 0.52
N ARG A 78 -0.79 20.10 1.80
CA ARG A 78 -0.71 18.72 2.31
C ARG A 78 -1.76 18.43 3.36
N VAL A 79 -2.18 17.18 3.44
CA VAL A 79 -3.04 16.66 4.51
C VAL A 79 -2.18 15.83 5.45
N GLU A 80 -2.19 16.18 6.74
CA GLU A 80 -1.59 15.35 7.78
C GLU A 80 -2.54 14.20 8.14
N LEU A 81 -2.00 12.98 8.14
CA LEU A 81 -2.69 11.75 8.48
C LEU A 81 -2.18 11.30 9.86
N LEU A 82 -3.06 11.31 10.84
CA LEU A 82 -2.70 10.96 12.22
C LEU A 82 -2.49 9.44 12.35
N PRO A 83 -1.49 8.99 13.13
CA PRO A 83 -1.27 7.57 13.37
C PRO A 83 -2.49 6.96 14.07
N GLN A 84 -2.79 5.71 13.74
CA GLN A 84 -3.90 4.97 14.35
C GLN A 84 -3.44 4.05 15.48
N THR A 85 -2.14 3.85 15.63
CA THR A 85 -1.52 3.08 16.71
C THR A 85 -0.33 3.83 17.30
N ASP A 86 0.14 3.40 18.46
CA ASP A 86 1.36 3.93 19.11
C ASP A 86 2.61 3.13 18.71
N PHE A 87 2.50 2.20 17.77
CA PHE A 87 3.65 1.40 17.32
C PHE A 87 4.57 2.23 16.45
N PHE A 88 5.87 2.08 16.70
CA PHE A 88 6.90 2.68 15.87
C PHE A 88 6.98 1.95 14.53
N ASN A 89 7.31 2.68 13.47
CA ASN A 89 7.40 2.15 12.10
C ASN A 89 6.09 1.54 11.61
N THR A 90 4.99 2.25 11.91
CA THR A 90 3.67 1.99 11.34
C THR A 90 3.04 3.29 10.88
N SER A 91 2.64 3.33 9.62
CA SER A 91 2.12 4.52 8.95
C SER A 91 1.09 4.18 7.87
N TYR A 92 0.90 5.09 6.94
CA TYR A 92 0.02 4.94 5.78
C TYR A 92 0.86 4.49 4.59
N GLU A 93 0.69 3.24 4.17
CA GLU A 93 1.51 2.62 3.12
C GLU A 93 0.74 2.35 1.82
N SER A 94 -0.57 2.58 1.80
CA SER A 94 -1.37 2.26 0.62
C SER A 94 -2.26 3.43 0.22
N LEU A 95 -2.38 3.67 -1.09
CA LEU A 95 -3.14 4.79 -1.63
C LEU A 95 -3.88 4.38 -2.91
N LEU A 96 -5.17 4.65 -2.98
CA LEU A 96 -5.94 4.50 -4.21
C LEU A 96 -6.84 5.70 -4.49
N ILE A 97 -7.39 5.77 -5.69
CA ILE A 97 -8.41 6.74 -6.09
C ILE A 97 -9.70 5.98 -6.40
N ALA A 98 -10.80 6.39 -5.77
CA ALA A 98 -12.13 5.87 -6.02
C ALA A 98 -13.18 6.96 -5.82
N ASP A 99 -14.22 6.95 -6.64
CA ASP A 99 -15.38 7.86 -6.54
C ASP A 99 -15.00 9.34 -6.40
N GLY A 100 -13.92 9.76 -7.05
CA GLY A 100 -13.42 11.13 -7.00
C GLY A 100 -12.76 11.52 -5.69
N ALA A 101 -12.32 10.56 -4.87
CA ALA A 101 -11.57 10.76 -3.64
C ALA A 101 -10.30 9.91 -3.61
N LEU A 102 -9.32 10.34 -2.82
CA LEU A 102 -8.12 9.59 -2.46
C LEU A 102 -8.44 8.81 -1.18
N LEU A 103 -8.09 7.53 -1.15
CA LEU A 103 -8.22 6.68 0.02
C LEU A 103 -6.83 6.25 0.48
N ALA A 104 -6.44 6.67 1.69
CA ALA A 104 -5.16 6.35 2.30
C ALA A 104 -5.35 5.34 3.44
N PHE A 105 -4.68 4.20 3.35
CA PHE A 105 -4.82 3.08 4.26
C PHE A 105 -3.65 3.03 5.23
N TYR A 106 -3.99 2.82 6.50
CA TYR A 106 -3.00 2.51 7.52
C TYR A 106 -2.55 1.06 7.36
N GLU A 107 -1.29 0.75 7.63
CA GLU A 107 -0.77 -0.59 7.41
C GLU A 107 -1.17 -1.60 8.49
N ALA A 108 -1.29 -1.18 9.76
CA ALA A 108 -1.56 -2.04 10.91
C ALA A 108 -3.04 -1.98 11.31
N ASN A 109 -3.83 -2.97 10.89
CA ASN A 109 -5.29 -3.00 11.00
C ASN A 109 -5.84 -4.22 11.75
N GLY A 110 -4.98 -5.00 12.44
CA GLY A 110 -5.39 -6.19 13.17
C GLY A 110 -6.40 -5.87 14.30
N ALA A 111 -7.34 -6.78 14.54
CA ALA A 111 -8.43 -6.58 15.49
C ALA A 111 -7.98 -6.23 16.92
N VAL A 112 -6.80 -6.68 17.34
CA VAL A 112 -6.22 -6.37 18.65
C VAL A 112 -5.34 -5.12 18.59
N VAL A 113 -4.65 -4.93 17.48
CA VAL A 113 -3.69 -3.84 17.25
C VAL A 113 -4.39 -2.51 17.00
N ASN A 114 -5.41 -2.53 16.14
CA ASN A 114 -6.19 -1.36 15.75
C ASN A 114 -7.69 -1.72 15.66
N PRO A 115 -8.38 -1.83 16.78
CA PRO A 115 -9.76 -2.33 16.84
C PRO A 115 -10.80 -1.40 16.16
N ALA A 116 -10.41 -0.19 15.82
CA ALA A 116 -11.25 0.79 15.14
C ALA A 116 -10.53 1.31 13.89
N ALA A 117 -10.02 0.38 13.06
CA ALA A 117 -9.29 0.73 11.85
C ALA A 117 -10.13 1.59 10.90
N GLU A 118 -9.53 2.64 10.38
CA GLU A 118 -10.15 3.61 9.49
C GLU A 118 -9.25 3.91 8.29
N VAL A 119 -9.86 4.31 7.18
CA VAL A 119 -9.20 4.80 5.98
C VAL A 119 -9.49 6.29 5.85
N TYR A 120 -8.47 7.10 5.62
CA TYR A 120 -8.68 8.50 5.27
C TYR A 120 -9.26 8.60 3.86
N ARG A 121 -10.33 9.37 3.74
CA ARG A 121 -10.94 9.78 2.47
C ARG A 121 -10.69 11.25 2.27
N VAL A 122 -9.89 11.59 1.25
CA VAL A 122 -9.42 12.97 1.01
C VAL A 122 -9.85 13.43 -0.38
N SER A 123 -10.31 14.68 -0.48
CA SER A 123 -10.60 15.27 -1.79
C SER A 123 -9.32 15.45 -2.63
N PRO A 124 -9.38 15.33 -3.97
CA PRO A 124 -8.19 15.44 -4.83
C PRO A 124 -7.48 16.81 -4.76
N ASP A 125 -8.19 17.87 -4.37
CA ASP A 125 -7.61 19.19 -4.11
C ASP A 125 -6.99 19.32 -2.71
N LEU A 126 -7.01 18.25 -1.92
CA LEU A 126 -6.50 18.15 -0.56
C LEU A 126 -7.16 19.12 0.44
N SER A 127 -8.34 19.65 0.12
CA SER A 127 -9.04 20.67 0.95
C SER A 127 -9.94 20.07 2.04
N THR A 128 -10.35 18.82 1.88
CA THR A 128 -11.23 18.12 2.84
C THR A 128 -10.73 16.70 3.09
N SER A 129 -10.88 16.27 4.36
CA SER A 129 -10.59 14.90 4.77
C SER A 129 -11.63 14.42 5.79
N GLU A 130 -11.97 13.16 5.68
CA GLU A 130 -12.80 12.41 6.63
C GLU A 130 -12.24 11.00 6.78
N THR A 131 -12.73 10.22 7.72
CA THR A 131 -12.41 8.80 7.83
C THR A 131 -13.63 7.94 7.55
N ILE A 132 -13.40 6.75 6.98
CA ILE A 132 -14.41 5.72 6.78
C ILE A 132 -13.92 4.42 7.43
N PRO A 133 -14.85 3.57 7.95
CA PRO A 133 -14.48 2.31 8.57
C PRO A 133 -13.73 1.36 7.63
N PHE A 134 -12.75 0.67 8.18
CA PHE A 134 -12.02 -0.42 7.50
C PHE A 134 -12.19 -1.72 8.28
N VAL A 135 -12.35 -2.82 7.56
CA VAL A 135 -12.45 -4.15 8.16
C VAL A 135 -11.15 -4.51 8.88
N PRO A 136 -11.19 -5.13 10.08
CA PRO A 136 -9.99 -5.65 10.71
C PRO A 136 -9.27 -6.64 9.81
N LEU A 137 -7.97 -6.42 9.62
CA LEU A 137 -7.08 -7.27 8.84
C LEU A 137 -5.81 -7.50 9.62
N GLU A 138 -5.54 -8.74 9.98
CA GLU A 138 -4.30 -9.09 10.66
C GLU A 138 -3.09 -8.89 9.74
N TYR A 139 -1.96 -8.50 10.32
CA TYR A 139 -0.71 -8.20 9.64
C TYR A 139 -0.73 -6.89 8.83
N ARG A 140 0.35 -6.60 8.11
CA ARG A 140 0.49 -5.37 7.33
C ARG A 140 -0.34 -5.39 6.05
N LEU A 141 -0.90 -4.23 5.70
CA LEU A 141 -1.43 -3.91 4.38
C LEU A 141 -0.43 -2.95 3.73
N THR A 142 0.39 -3.46 2.80
CA THR A 142 1.53 -2.69 2.28
C THR A 142 1.25 -1.98 0.95
N ASP A 143 0.26 -2.44 0.16
CA ASP A 143 -0.23 -1.69 -1.00
C ASP A 143 -1.58 -2.23 -1.48
N VAL A 144 -2.31 -1.45 -2.28
CA VAL A 144 -3.62 -1.78 -2.82
C VAL A 144 -3.77 -1.40 -4.30
N THR A 145 -4.52 -2.20 -5.06
CA THR A 145 -4.87 -1.87 -6.44
C THR A 145 -5.97 -0.81 -6.50
N LEU A 146 -6.14 -0.18 -7.66
CA LEU A 146 -7.35 0.58 -7.93
C LEU A 146 -8.59 -0.34 -7.96
N PRO A 147 -9.76 0.13 -7.49
CA PRO A 147 -10.99 -0.63 -7.56
C PRO A 147 -11.50 -0.76 -9.00
N ASP A 148 -12.13 -1.88 -9.29
CA ASP A 148 -12.89 -2.04 -10.53
C ASP A 148 -14.26 -1.32 -10.46
N ALA A 149 -15.03 -1.43 -11.55
CA ALA A 149 -16.34 -0.77 -11.64
C ALA A 149 -17.38 -1.26 -10.59
N SER A 150 -17.14 -2.38 -9.94
CA SER A 150 -17.97 -2.89 -8.84
C SER A 150 -17.50 -2.43 -7.46
N GLY A 151 -16.34 -1.77 -7.39
CA GLY A 151 -15.69 -1.39 -6.13
C GLY A 151 -14.79 -2.47 -5.54
N LEU A 152 -14.53 -3.56 -6.29
CA LEU A 152 -13.63 -4.63 -5.88
C LEU A 152 -12.18 -4.21 -6.12
N PHE A 153 -11.32 -4.34 -5.11
CA PHE A 153 -9.89 -4.12 -5.20
C PHE A 153 -9.11 -5.14 -4.37
N TRP A 154 -7.81 -5.22 -4.59
CA TRP A 154 -6.94 -6.17 -3.92
C TRP A 154 -5.82 -5.44 -3.18
N GLY A 155 -5.39 -6.03 -2.07
CA GLY A 155 -4.24 -5.53 -1.31
C GLY A 155 -3.25 -6.62 -0.98
N ILE A 156 -1.99 -6.24 -0.84
CA ILE A 156 -0.94 -7.09 -0.32
C ILE A 156 -1.10 -7.16 1.19
N ASN A 157 -1.21 -8.39 1.71
CA ASN A 157 -1.22 -8.62 3.14
C ASN A 157 0.00 -9.47 3.54
N TYR A 158 0.82 -8.90 4.38
CA TYR A 158 2.17 -9.36 4.64
C TYR A 158 2.49 -9.43 6.14
N PHE A 159 3.15 -10.51 6.57
CA PHE A 159 3.69 -10.66 7.90
C PHE A 159 5.13 -11.15 7.87
N TYR A 160 6.01 -10.34 8.45
CA TYR A 160 7.38 -10.72 8.74
C TYR A 160 7.48 -11.20 10.20
N PRO A 161 8.03 -12.38 10.48
CA PRO A 161 8.06 -12.95 11.83
C PRO A 161 8.85 -12.13 12.87
N GLY A 162 9.59 -11.11 12.44
CA GLY A 162 10.26 -10.14 13.30
C GLY A 162 9.34 -9.03 13.84
N ASP A 163 8.13 -8.91 13.29
CA ASP A 163 7.11 -7.94 13.72
C ASP A 163 6.23 -8.53 14.83
N ASP A 164 6.84 -8.92 15.94
CA ASP A 164 6.15 -9.61 17.05
C ASP A 164 4.87 -8.89 17.52
N PHE A 165 4.82 -7.56 17.42
CA PHE A 165 3.67 -6.75 17.82
C PHE A 165 2.46 -6.89 16.85
N LEU A 166 2.68 -7.39 15.65
CA LEU A 166 1.63 -7.73 14.66
C LEU A 166 1.27 -9.21 14.65
N ALA A 167 1.94 -10.02 15.48
CA ALA A 167 1.61 -11.44 15.56
C ALA A 167 0.19 -11.63 16.08
N ALA A 168 -0.66 -12.28 15.29
CA ALA A 168 -2.05 -12.52 15.62
C ALA A 168 -2.24 -13.88 16.29
N ASP A 169 -3.00 -13.93 17.38
CA ASP A 169 -3.43 -15.19 18.00
C ASP A 169 -4.38 -15.98 17.08
N THR A 170 -5.17 -15.25 16.32
CA THR A 170 -6.13 -15.81 15.35
C THR A 170 -6.11 -14.99 14.07
N ASP A 171 -5.93 -15.67 12.94
CA ASP A 171 -6.07 -15.06 11.62
C ASP A 171 -7.28 -15.69 10.91
N PRO A 172 -8.37 -14.93 10.70
CA PRO A 172 -9.58 -15.46 10.07
C PRO A 172 -9.38 -16.02 8.66
N LEU A 173 -8.29 -15.61 7.99
CA LEU A 173 -7.97 -16.04 6.63
C LEU A 173 -6.96 -17.20 6.60
N ALA A 174 -6.46 -17.67 7.75
CA ALA A 174 -5.42 -18.70 7.81
C ALA A 174 -5.86 -20.05 7.21
N ASP A 175 -7.13 -20.42 7.39
CA ASP A 175 -7.66 -21.72 6.93
C ASP A 175 -7.70 -21.85 5.41
N THR A 176 -7.66 -20.72 4.67
CA THR A 176 -7.63 -20.69 3.20
C THR A 176 -6.28 -21.15 2.62
N ARG A 177 -5.22 -21.19 3.45
CA ARG A 177 -3.86 -21.56 3.03
C ARG A 177 -3.66 -23.05 2.76
N GLY A 178 -4.52 -23.91 3.28
CA GLY A 178 -4.35 -25.35 3.22
C GLY A 178 -3.41 -25.91 4.31
N SER A 179 -2.67 -26.98 4.01
CA SER A 179 -1.86 -27.71 5.00
C SER A 179 -0.45 -27.15 5.23
N GLU A 180 0.04 -26.32 4.35
CA GLU A 180 1.38 -25.74 4.47
C GLU A 180 1.35 -24.53 5.41
N LYS A 181 2.29 -24.52 6.36
CA LYS A 181 2.41 -23.46 7.35
C LYS A 181 3.84 -22.92 7.35
N TYR A 182 3.98 -21.69 6.90
CA TYR A 182 5.21 -20.91 7.07
C TYR A 182 5.01 -19.90 8.20
N PRO A 183 6.07 -19.49 8.89
CA PRO A 183 5.96 -18.47 9.94
C PRO A 183 5.55 -17.10 9.40
N GLN A 184 5.91 -16.78 8.17
CA GLN A 184 5.53 -15.56 7.45
C GLN A 184 4.20 -15.73 6.72
N VAL A 185 3.53 -14.61 6.44
CA VAL A 185 2.33 -14.53 5.61
C VAL A 185 2.64 -13.66 4.40
N GLU A 186 2.32 -14.15 3.21
CA GLU A 186 2.33 -13.39 1.97
C GLU A 186 1.09 -13.78 1.18
N ARG A 187 0.15 -12.86 1.03
CA ARG A 187 -1.12 -13.12 0.32
C ARG A 187 -1.69 -11.85 -0.28
N LEU A 188 -2.54 -11.99 -1.29
CA LEU A 188 -3.40 -10.94 -1.79
C LEU A 188 -4.80 -11.15 -1.22
N VAL A 189 -5.38 -10.09 -0.67
CA VAL A 189 -6.71 -10.09 -0.06
C VAL A 189 -7.63 -9.19 -0.86
N ALA A 190 -8.82 -9.67 -1.15
CA ALA A 190 -9.84 -8.92 -1.86
C ALA A 190 -10.71 -8.10 -0.92
N PHE A 191 -10.95 -6.85 -1.28
CA PHE A 191 -11.78 -5.90 -0.53
C PHE A 191 -12.92 -5.37 -1.39
N GLN A 192 -14.00 -4.98 -0.73
CA GLN A 192 -15.15 -4.32 -1.33
C GLN A 192 -15.30 -2.92 -0.75
N LEU A 193 -15.18 -1.92 -1.61
CA LEU A 193 -15.54 -0.54 -1.27
C LEU A 193 -17.07 -0.41 -1.32
N GLY A 194 -17.65 -0.02 -0.21
CA GLY A 194 -19.10 0.21 -0.05
C GLY A 194 -19.40 1.62 0.45
N ALA A 195 -20.68 1.94 0.53
CA ALA A 195 -21.13 3.25 1.01
C ALA A 195 -20.80 3.50 2.49
N ASP A 196 -20.76 2.45 3.30
CA ASP A 196 -20.57 2.52 4.76
C ASP A 196 -19.13 2.20 5.19
N GLY A 197 -18.20 2.00 4.26
CA GLY A 197 -16.81 1.64 4.53
C GLY A 197 -16.29 0.51 3.65
N ILE A 198 -15.17 -0.07 4.05
CA ILE A 198 -14.47 -1.11 3.31
C ILE A 198 -14.55 -2.43 4.07
N THR A 199 -14.97 -3.48 3.38
CA THR A 199 -15.13 -4.84 3.92
C THR A 199 -14.28 -5.85 3.13
N LEU A 200 -14.10 -7.05 3.68
CA LEU A 200 -13.58 -8.16 2.88
C LEU A 200 -14.59 -8.51 1.78
N ALA A 201 -14.10 -8.76 0.57
CA ALA A 201 -14.91 -9.29 -0.50
C ALA A 201 -15.15 -10.80 -0.31
N ASP A 202 -16.19 -11.34 -0.97
CA ASP A 202 -16.48 -12.79 -0.99
C ASP A 202 -15.55 -13.48 -2.01
N ALA A 203 -14.26 -13.51 -1.68
CA ALA A 203 -13.24 -14.17 -2.47
C ALA A 203 -12.13 -14.71 -1.57
N ASP A 204 -11.64 -15.91 -1.87
CA ASP A 204 -10.51 -16.48 -1.14
C ASP A 204 -9.23 -15.68 -1.42
N PRO A 205 -8.36 -15.48 -0.41
CA PRO A 205 -7.05 -14.90 -0.61
C PRO A 205 -6.20 -15.70 -1.60
N ILE A 206 -5.43 -14.98 -2.41
CA ILE A 206 -4.42 -15.59 -3.26
C ILE A 206 -3.12 -15.71 -2.45
N TRP A 207 -2.78 -16.92 -2.04
CA TRP A 207 -1.53 -17.18 -1.32
C TRP A 207 -0.36 -17.21 -2.28
N LEU A 208 0.68 -16.44 -1.95
CA LEU A 208 1.91 -16.42 -2.72
C LEU A 208 2.78 -17.60 -2.30
N GLU A 209 3.37 -18.31 -3.28
CA GLU A 209 4.27 -19.41 -2.99
C GLU A 209 5.55 -18.87 -2.35
N LEU A 210 5.95 -19.51 -1.25
CA LEU A 210 7.17 -19.20 -0.52
C LEU A 210 8.19 -20.30 -0.76
N GLU A 211 9.25 -20.00 -1.49
CA GLU A 211 10.41 -20.88 -1.60
C GLU A 211 11.38 -20.57 -0.47
N GLY A 212 11.45 -21.46 0.52
CA GLY A 212 12.34 -21.28 1.67
C GLY A 212 11.69 -20.55 2.83
N ALA A 213 12.51 -19.99 3.70
CA ALA A 213 12.08 -19.37 4.96
C ALA A 213 12.04 -17.83 4.94
N ASP A 214 12.46 -17.21 3.83
CA ASP A 214 12.63 -15.76 3.78
C ASP A 214 11.39 -15.09 3.16
N ALA A 215 10.82 -14.15 3.89
CA ALA A 215 9.78 -13.26 3.41
C ALA A 215 10.35 -12.29 2.35
N ARG A 216 9.53 -11.95 1.36
CA ARG A 216 9.99 -11.18 0.19
C ARG A 216 9.72 -9.68 0.28
N ASN A 217 9.05 -9.22 1.32
CA ASN A 217 8.71 -7.82 1.53
C ASN A 217 8.05 -7.18 0.30
N TRP A 218 6.87 -7.68 -0.07
CA TRP A 218 6.08 -7.13 -1.15
C TRP A 218 5.48 -5.78 -0.73
N GLU A 219 5.76 -4.71 -1.49
CA GLU A 219 5.35 -3.35 -1.15
C GLU A 219 4.71 -2.59 -2.30
N GLY A 220 4.53 -3.21 -3.45
CA GLY A 220 3.80 -2.59 -4.54
C GLY A 220 2.97 -3.59 -5.31
N ILE A 221 1.72 -3.22 -5.65
CA ILE A 221 0.82 -4.03 -6.46
C ILE A 221 0.10 -3.18 -7.50
N GLU A 222 0.03 -3.70 -8.71
CA GLU A 222 -0.79 -3.11 -9.77
C GLU A 222 -1.57 -4.20 -10.50
N ARG A 223 -2.85 -3.95 -10.77
CA ARG A 223 -3.68 -4.87 -11.55
C ARG A 223 -3.36 -4.75 -13.04
N LEU A 224 -3.03 -5.87 -13.67
CA LEU A 224 -2.76 -5.95 -15.10
C LEU A 224 -3.98 -6.52 -15.84
N ASP A 225 -4.95 -5.67 -16.10
CA ASP A 225 -6.21 -6.02 -16.77
C ASP A 225 -6.89 -7.26 -16.13
N ASP A 226 -7.33 -8.20 -16.96
CA ASP A 226 -7.92 -9.48 -16.54
C ASP A 226 -6.87 -10.60 -16.42
N ARG A 227 -5.59 -10.30 -16.51
CA ARG A 227 -4.52 -11.29 -16.50
C ARG A 227 -4.02 -11.62 -15.10
N GLY A 228 -3.94 -10.63 -14.21
CA GLY A 228 -3.41 -10.82 -12.88
C GLY A 228 -2.86 -9.55 -12.27
N PHE A 229 -1.84 -9.71 -11.43
CA PHE A 229 -1.20 -8.65 -10.68
C PHE A 229 0.28 -8.60 -10.95
N LEU A 230 0.82 -7.40 -11.07
CA LEU A 230 2.24 -7.13 -10.95
C LEU A 230 2.53 -6.77 -9.50
N LEU A 231 3.57 -7.38 -8.95
CA LEU A 231 4.03 -7.09 -7.59
C LEU A 231 5.49 -6.67 -7.64
N VAL A 232 5.87 -5.77 -6.74
CA VAL A 232 7.25 -5.36 -6.57
C VAL A 232 7.63 -5.47 -5.09
N THR A 233 8.87 -5.94 -4.84
CA THR A 233 9.43 -5.95 -3.47
C THR A 233 10.20 -4.68 -3.20
N ASP A 234 10.35 -4.32 -1.92
CA ASP A 234 11.39 -3.40 -1.51
C ASP A 234 12.79 -4.00 -1.79
N LYS A 235 13.80 -3.20 -1.58
CA LYS A 235 15.20 -3.43 -1.97
C LYS A 235 15.90 -4.67 -1.42
N TYR A 236 15.34 -5.39 -0.48
CA TYR A 236 16.02 -6.54 0.14
C TYR A 236 15.51 -7.88 -0.40
N PRO A 237 16.40 -8.80 -0.78
CA PRO A 237 17.85 -8.64 -1.03
C PRO A 237 18.13 -7.91 -2.33
N GLN A 238 17.14 -7.75 -3.17
CA GLN A 238 17.08 -7.00 -4.43
C GLN A 238 15.62 -6.74 -4.78
N THR A 239 15.33 -5.67 -5.49
CA THR A 239 13.98 -5.41 -6.00
C THR A 239 13.60 -6.47 -7.03
N LEU A 240 12.50 -7.17 -6.76
CA LEU A 240 11.92 -8.18 -7.65
C LEU A 240 10.62 -7.62 -8.26
N LEU A 241 10.43 -7.87 -9.54
CA LEU A 241 9.13 -7.71 -10.19
C LEU A 241 8.51 -9.09 -10.37
N GLY A 242 7.40 -9.34 -9.72
CA GLY A 242 6.63 -10.57 -9.80
C GLY A 242 5.35 -10.42 -10.61
N PHE A 243 4.85 -11.55 -11.13
CA PHE A 243 3.52 -11.62 -11.75
C PHE A 243 2.73 -12.76 -11.10
N VAL A 244 1.51 -12.44 -10.66
CA VAL A 244 0.55 -13.39 -10.10
C VAL A 244 -0.66 -13.42 -11.01
N PRO A 245 -0.99 -14.56 -11.66
CA PRO A 245 -2.19 -14.65 -12.49
C PRO A 245 -3.44 -14.60 -11.63
N LEU A 246 -4.53 -14.06 -12.18
CA LEU A 246 -5.86 -14.24 -11.59
C LEU A 246 -6.25 -15.73 -11.61
N PRO A 247 -6.91 -16.24 -10.55
CA PRO A 247 -7.35 -17.62 -10.48
C PRO A 247 -8.40 -17.98 -11.54
#